data_3c739fa4f6cb588629c92683db525ce5
#
_entry.id   3c739fa4f6cb588629c92683db525ce5
#
_cell.length_a   1.000
_cell.length_b   1.000
_cell.length_c   1.000
_cell.angle_alpha   90.00
_cell.angle_beta   90.00
_cell.angle_gamma   90.00
#
_symmetry.space_group_name_H-M   'P 1'
#
loop_
_entity.id
_entity.type
_entity.pdbx_description
1 polymer ?
#
loop_
_entity_poly.entity_id
_entity_poly.type
_entity_poly.pdbx_seq_one_letter_code
_entity_poly.pdbx_strand_id
1 'polypeptide(L)'
;MKKNILRIFLFFLISIVSFAASFRIEKLDIEANLQKDGSMVVSEAVTYDIDEINGVYFDIDAKSYGGITSLQVFEDEGHYENNVISYREVDPVNYEVTENDGVYRIKLYSRNNNNTRTFKFVYTLPEAIKVY
;
A
#
# COMPACT_ATOMS: atom_id res chain seq x y z
N MET A 1 17.56 -40.44 16.71
CA MET A 1 17.98 -39.03 16.52
C MET A 1 17.60 -38.45 15.16
N LYS A 2 17.79 -39.14 14.05
CA LYS A 2 17.45 -38.61 12.72
C LYS A 2 15.94 -38.35 12.49
N LYS A 3 15.06 -39.12 13.11
CA LYS A 3 13.59 -38.98 12.98
C LYS A 3 13.04 -37.73 13.68
N ASN A 4 13.64 -37.27 14.77
CA ASN A 4 13.19 -36.10 15.52
C ASN A 4 13.59 -34.78 14.86
N ILE A 5 14.74 -34.73 14.21
CA ILE A 5 15.24 -33.57 13.46
C ILE A 5 14.35 -33.33 12.22
N LEU A 6 13.96 -34.39 11.52
CA LEU A 6 13.07 -34.29 10.35
C LEU A 6 11.69 -33.80 10.71
N ARG A 7 11.13 -34.22 11.85
CA ARG A 7 9.82 -33.74 12.35
C ARG A 7 9.87 -32.26 12.75
N ILE A 8 10.93 -31.81 13.39
CA ILE A 8 11.12 -30.40 13.77
C ILE A 8 11.24 -29.53 12.52
N PHE A 9 11.97 -29.97 11.50
CA PHE A 9 12.15 -29.26 10.24
C PHE A 9 10.83 -29.15 9.46
N LEU A 10 10.02 -30.20 9.42
CA LEU A 10 8.70 -30.19 8.78
C LEU A 10 7.72 -29.23 9.49
N PHE A 11 7.75 -29.18 10.81
CA PHE A 11 6.94 -28.27 11.62
C PHE A 11 7.31 -26.80 11.37
N PHE A 12 8.62 -26.52 11.22
CA PHE A 12 9.11 -25.19 10.90
C PHE A 12 8.71 -24.72 9.50
N LEU A 13 8.71 -25.59 8.50
CA LEU A 13 8.22 -25.31 7.14
C LEU A 13 6.73 -24.96 7.11
N ILE A 14 5.90 -25.66 7.86
CA ILE A 14 4.46 -25.39 7.98
C ILE A 14 4.21 -24.02 8.63
N SER A 15 5.00 -23.63 9.61
CA SER A 15 4.91 -22.31 10.25
C SER A 15 5.21 -21.15 9.29
N ILE A 16 6.19 -21.32 8.39
CA ILE A 16 6.53 -20.31 7.38
C ILE A 16 5.40 -20.13 6.36
N VAL A 17 4.77 -21.21 5.93
CA VAL A 17 3.66 -21.18 4.98
C VAL A 17 2.43 -20.47 5.55
N SER A 18 2.15 -20.57 6.84
CA SER A 18 0.99 -19.89 7.46
C SER A 18 1.16 -18.37 7.61
N PHE A 19 2.38 -17.84 7.59
CA PHE A 19 2.65 -16.38 7.60
C PHE A 19 2.53 -15.72 6.22
N ALA A 20 2.63 -16.47 5.13
CA ALA A 20 2.63 -15.95 3.76
C ALA A 20 1.23 -15.68 3.20
N ALA A 21 0.14 -16.01 3.92
CA ALA A 21 -1.21 -16.08 3.38
C ALA A 21 -2.11 -14.87 3.69
N SER A 22 -1.58 -13.76 4.28
CA SER A 22 -2.46 -12.70 4.79
C SER A 22 -2.91 -11.67 3.75
N PHE A 23 -2.08 -11.28 2.78
CA PHE A 23 -2.47 -10.46 1.63
C PHE A 23 -1.41 -10.50 0.54
N ARG A 24 -1.81 -10.18 -0.68
CA ARG A 24 -0.93 -10.13 -1.84
C ARG A 24 -1.23 -8.89 -2.67
N ILE A 25 -0.18 -8.24 -3.15
CA ILE A 25 -0.30 -7.17 -4.14
C ILE A 25 -0.35 -7.82 -5.52
N GLU A 26 -1.46 -7.61 -6.25
CA GLU A 26 -1.64 -8.15 -7.59
C GLU A 26 -1.21 -7.18 -8.68
N LYS A 27 -1.40 -5.89 -8.43
CA LYS A 27 -1.11 -4.86 -9.41
C LYS A 27 -0.69 -3.56 -8.74
N LEU A 28 0.26 -2.87 -9.35
CA LEU A 28 0.71 -1.54 -8.95
C LEU A 28 0.81 -0.66 -10.19
N ASP A 29 0.01 0.40 -10.25
CA ASP A 29 0.08 1.43 -11.28
C ASP A 29 0.59 2.73 -10.67
N ILE A 30 1.68 3.26 -11.19
CA ILE A 30 2.29 4.50 -10.72
C ILE A 30 2.27 5.52 -11.82
N GLU A 31 1.77 6.71 -11.52
CA GLU A 31 1.82 7.89 -12.36
C GLU A 31 2.49 9.02 -11.60
N ALA A 32 3.49 9.66 -12.20
CA ALA A 32 4.24 10.74 -11.58
C ALA A 32 4.32 11.94 -12.51
N ASN A 33 3.89 13.10 -12.01
CA ASN A 33 3.86 14.35 -12.76
C ASN A 33 4.78 15.40 -12.11
N LEU A 34 5.87 15.71 -12.81
CA LEU A 34 6.80 16.73 -12.38
C LEU A 34 6.20 18.12 -12.57
N GLN A 35 6.26 18.94 -11.53
CA GLN A 35 5.79 20.32 -11.55
C GLN A 35 6.93 21.31 -11.85
N LYS A 36 6.58 22.50 -12.28
CA LYS A 36 7.55 23.56 -12.62
C LYS A 36 8.40 24.02 -11.44
N ASP A 37 7.90 23.89 -10.21
CA ASP A 37 8.60 24.25 -8.98
C ASP A 37 9.58 23.18 -8.48
N GLY A 38 9.69 22.05 -9.19
CA GLY A 38 10.54 20.93 -8.80
C GLY A 38 9.85 19.90 -7.88
N SER A 39 8.61 20.13 -7.51
CA SER A 39 7.80 19.13 -6.83
C SER A 39 7.26 18.09 -7.81
N MET A 40 6.81 16.97 -7.30
CA MET A 40 6.23 15.88 -8.08
C MET A 40 4.94 15.40 -7.44
N VAL A 41 3.87 15.37 -8.22
CA VAL A 41 2.62 14.73 -7.80
C VAL A 41 2.64 13.27 -8.22
N VAL A 42 2.52 12.39 -7.26
CA VAL A 42 2.56 10.93 -7.49
C VAL A 42 1.19 10.35 -7.19
N SER A 43 0.72 9.50 -8.08
CA SER A 43 -0.50 8.70 -7.91
C SER A 43 -0.12 7.22 -8.00
N GLU A 44 -0.36 6.47 -6.94
CA GLU A 44 -0.11 5.04 -6.87
C GLU A 44 -1.41 4.29 -6.64
N ALA A 45 -1.84 3.51 -7.61
CA ALA A 45 -2.99 2.63 -7.49
C ALA A 45 -2.50 1.19 -7.22
N VAL A 46 -2.83 0.67 -6.05
CA VAL A 46 -2.39 -0.64 -5.56
C VAL A 46 -3.59 -1.56 -5.45
N THR A 47 -3.55 -2.65 -6.18
CA THR A 47 -4.58 -3.69 -6.12
C THR A 47 -4.13 -4.83 -5.22
N TYR A 48 -4.88 -5.04 -4.15
CA TYR A 48 -4.63 -6.10 -3.18
C TYR A 48 -5.63 -7.24 -3.36
N ASP A 49 -5.12 -8.46 -3.28
CA ASP A 49 -5.93 -9.64 -3.00
C ASP A 49 -6.01 -9.77 -1.48
N ILE A 50 -7.17 -9.46 -0.92
CA ILE A 50 -7.41 -9.40 0.51
C ILE A 50 -8.20 -10.62 0.93
N ASP A 51 -7.60 -11.45 1.79
CA ASP A 51 -8.24 -12.63 2.39
C ASP A 51 -8.31 -12.45 3.91
N GLU A 52 -9.52 -12.25 4.42
CA GLU A 52 -9.85 -12.18 5.85
C GLU A 52 -8.99 -11.24 6.71
N ILE A 53 -8.53 -10.12 6.18
CA ILE A 53 -7.76 -9.14 6.95
C ILE A 53 -8.56 -7.86 7.24
N ASN A 54 -8.26 -7.22 8.37
CA ASN A 54 -8.96 -6.00 8.80
C ASN A 54 -8.37 -4.72 8.21
N GLY A 55 -7.30 -4.81 7.43
CA GLY A 55 -6.68 -3.66 6.81
C GLY A 55 -5.38 -3.97 6.09
N VAL A 56 -4.86 -2.97 5.42
CA VAL A 56 -3.60 -3.04 4.68
C VAL A 56 -2.67 -1.90 5.09
N TYR A 57 -1.37 -2.12 4.94
CA TYR A 57 -0.35 -1.10 5.11
C TYR A 57 0.21 -0.70 3.75
N PHE A 58 0.49 0.59 3.61
CA PHE A 58 1.18 1.14 2.46
C PHE A 58 2.27 2.10 2.94
N ASP A 59 3.51 1.85 2.54
CA ASP A 59 4.65 2.66 2.95
C ASP A 59 5.14 3.53 1.80
N ILE A 60 5.37 4.81 2.10
CA ILE A 60 5.97 5.77 1.17
C ILE A 60 7.30 6.23 1.76
N ASP A 61 8.41 5.88 1.11
CA ASP A 61 9.73 6.37 1.48
C ASP A 61 10.00 7.70 0.75
N ALA A 62 9.82 8.79 1.47
CA ALA A 62 10.01 10.15 0.97
C ALA A 62 11.22 10.84 1.61
N LYS A 63 12.10 10.09 2.24
CA LYS A 63 13.28 10.62 2.95
C LYS A 63 14.14 11.53 2.09
N SER A 64 14.40 11.14 0.85
CA SER A 64 15.26 11.90 -0.08
C SER A 64 14.54 13.04 -0.81
N TYR A 65 13.25 13.22 -0.57
CA TYR A 65 12.41 14.15 -1.34
C TYR A 65 11.74 15.23 -0.49
N GLY A 66 12.22 15.43 0.74
CA GLY A 66 11.68 16.42 1.66
C GLY A 66 10.37 16.03 2.34
N GLY A 67 10.08 14.74 2.41
CA GLY A 67 8.82 14.23 2.93
C GLY A 67 7.70 14.23 1.90
N ILE A 68 6.47 14.16 2.36
CA ILE A 68 5.28 14.30 1.51
C ILE A 68 4.39 15.43 1.99
N THR A 69 3.67 16.04 1.04
CA THR A 69 2.59 16.99 1.31
C THR A 69 1.34 16.56 0.56
N SER A 70 0.16 16.97 1.01
CA SER A 70 -1.11 16.74 0.33
C SER A 70 -1.44 15.27 0.07
N LEU A 71 -1.42 14.46 1.11
CA LEU A 71 -1.84 13.06 0.97
C LEU A 71 -3.36 12.94 0.87
N GLN A 72 -3.82 12.26 -0.19
CA GLN A 72 -5.20 11.85 -0.39
C GLN A 72 -5.25 10.34 -0.62
N VAL A 73 -6.22 9.68 -0.03
CA VAL A 73 -6.43 8.23 -0.16
C VAL A 73 -7.80 7.99 -0.79
N PHE A 74 -7.83 7.12 -1.78
CA PHE A 74 -9.05 6.72 -2.48
C PHE A 74 -9.20 5.21 -2.41
N GLU A 75 -10.44 4.75 -2.44
CA GLU A 75 -10.77 3.34 -2.60
C GLU A 75 -11.66 3.13 -3.82
N ASP A 76 -11.61 1.94 -4.42
CA ASP A 76 -12.54 1.60 -5.50
C ASP A 76 -13.97 1.49 -4.98
N GLU A 77 -14.93 1.84 -5.83
CA GLU A 77 -16.36 1.74 -5.50
C GLU A 77 -16.95 0.35 -5.82
N GLY A 78 -16.11 -0.59 -6.28
CA GLY A 78 -16.55 -1.92 -6.68
C GLY A 78 -17.28 -1.98 -8.02
N HIS A 79 -17.37 -0.88 -8.74
CA HIS A 79 -17.97 -0.80 -10.06
C HIS A 79 -16.91 -0.62 -11.14
N TYR A 80 -16.93 -1.52 -12.12
CA TYR A 80 -16.04 -1.46 -13.27
C TYR A 80 -16.89 -1.31 -14.53
N GLU A 81 -17.01 -0.09 -15.04
CA GLU A 81 -17.57 0.16 -16.35
C GLU A 81 -16.45 0.41 -17.36
N ASN A 82 -16.45 -0.35 -18.48
CA ASN A 82 -15.47 -0.21 -19.57
C ASN A 82 -13.99 -0.30 -19.13
N ASN A 83 -13.67 -1.14 -18.16
CA ASN A 83 -12.33 -1.28 -17.57
C ASN A 83 -11.80 -0.02 -16.85
N VAL A 84 -12.68 0.92 -16.53
CA VAL A 84 -12.35 2.10 -15.74
C VAL A 84 -12.76 1.88 -14.30
N ILE A 85 -11.84 2.11 -13.36
CA ILE A 85 -12.13 2.02 -11.94
C ILE A 85 -12.69 3.36 -11.47
N SER A 86 -13.87 3.34 -10.85
CA SER A 86 -14.39 4.49 -10.12
C SER A 86 -13.83 4.50 -8.70
N TYR A 87 -13.34 5.65 -8.27
CA TYR A 87 -12.75 5.84 -6.95
C TYR A 87 -13.60 6.77 -6.09
N ARG A 88 -13.59 6.50 -4.79
CA ARG A 88 -14.17 7.33 -3.75
C ARG A 88 -13.07 7.73 -2.78
N GLU A 89 -13.02 8.99 -2.36
CA GLU A 89 -12.09 9.45 -1.34
C GLU A 89 -12.42 8.78 0.00
N VAL A 90 -11.37 8.26 0.66
CA VAL A 90 -11.51 7.65 1.97
C VAL A 90 -11.48 8.74 3.03
N ASP A 91 -12.49 8.75 3.90
CA ASP A 91 -12.52 9.66 5.05
C ASP A 91 -11.28 9.42 5.94
N PRO A 92 -10.58 10.49 6.37
CA PRO A 92 -9.41 10.37 7.24
C PRO A 92 -9.62 9.59 8.55
N VAL A 93 -10.84 9.43 9.02
CA VAL A 93 -11.13 8.59 10.20
C VAL A 93 -10.93 7.10 9.93
N ASN A 94 -10.88 6.69 8.66
CA ASN A 94 -10.74 5.29 8.26
C ASN A 94 -9.31 4.89 7.90
N TYR A 95 -8.35 5.78 8.08
CA TYR A 95 -6.93 5.44 7.92
C TYR A 95 -6.06 6.22 8.92
N GLU A 96 -4.90 5.67 9.21
CA GLU A 96 -3.90 6.30 10.05
C GLU A 96 -2.61 6.50 9.25
N VAL A 97 -1.96 7.64 9.47
CA VAL A 97 -0.64 7.91 8.89
C VAL A 97 0.36 8.10 10.03
N THR A 98 1.42 7.31 10.00
CA THR A 98 2.56 7.47 10.90
C THR A 98 3.80 7.79 10.08
N GLU A 99 4.63 8.70 10.57
CA GLU A 99 5.88 9.08 9.93
C GLU A 99 7.04 8.74 10.87
N ASN A 100 8.07 8.12 10.31
CA ASN A 100 9.30 7.82 11.00
C ASN A 100 10.47 7.98 10.03
N ASP A 101 11.33 8.97 10.30
CA ASP A 101 12.54 9.25 9.53
C ASP A 101 12.28 9.36 8.00
N GLY A 102 11.22 10.08 7.62
CA GLY A 102 10.85 10.31 6.23
C GLY A 102 10.09 9.16 5.56
N VAL A 103 9.82 8.09 6.27
CA VAL A 103 8.96 6.99 5.80
C VAL A 103 7.56 7.16 6.39
N TYR A 104 6.58 7.25 5.50
CA TYR A 104 5.17 7.41 5.86
C TYR A 104 4.47 6.08 5.71
N ARG A 105 3.92 5.57 6.80
CA ARG A 105 3.10 4.36 6.80
C ARG A 105 1.64 4.72 6.89
N ILE A 106 0.88 4.30 5.90
CA ILE A 106 -0.57 4.47 5.85
C ILE A 106 -1.20 3.13 6.20
N LYS A 107 -2.00 3.12 7.25
CA LYS A 107 -2.78 1.96 7.67
C LYS A 107 -4.24 2.20 7.30
N LEU A 108 -4.74 1.41 6.38
CA LEU A 108 -6.14 1.45 5.93
C LEU A 108 -6.93 0.35 6.61
N TYR A 109 -8.03 0.72 7.20
CA TYR A 109 -8.99 -0.23 7.77
C TYR A 109 -9.99 -0.64 6.69
N SER A 110 -10.01 -1.91 6.33
CA SER A 110 -10.98 -2.46 5.37
C SER A 110 -11.77 -3.57 6.03
N ARG A 111 -13.10 -3.43 5.99
CA ARG A 111 -14.01 -4.45 6.53
C ARG A 111 -14.51 -5.45 5.50
N ASN A 112 -14.11 -5.29 4.24
CA ASN A 112 -14.52 -6.18 3.17
C ASN A 112 -13.57 -7.37 3.11
N ASN A 113 -14.05 -8.52 3.52
CA ASN A 113 -13.36 -9.78 3.47
C ASN A 113 -13.55 -10.42 2.09
N ASN A 114 -12.54 -11.11 1.59
CA ASN A 114 -12.56 -11.98 0.40
C ASN A 114 -12.70 -11.30 -0.96
N ASN A 115 -12.17 -10.10 -1.15
CA ASN A 115 -12.22 -9.45 -2.45
C ASN A 115 -10.91 -8.78 -2.83
N THR A 116 -10.68 -8.70 -4.12
CA THR A 116 -9.70 -7.83 -4.71
C THR A 116 -10.14 -6.37 -4.52
N ARG A 117 -9.29 -5.56 -3.91
CA ARG A 117 -9.55 -4.15 -3.67
C ARG A 117 -8.41 -3.31 -4.22
N THR A 118 -8.76 -2.18 -4.80
CA THR A 118 -7.78 -1.20 -5.29
C THR A 118 -7.87 0.08 -4.46
N PHE A 119 -6.73 0.50 -3.92
CA PHE A 119 -6.57 1.77 -3.24
C PHE A 119 -5.65 2.67 -4.06
N LYS A 120 -5.96 3.96 -4.10
CA LYS A 120 -5.13 4.94 -4.77
C LYS A 120 -4.64 5.97 -3.77
N PHE A 121 -3.33 6.19 -3.76
CA PHE A 121 -2.65 7.18 -2.93
C PHE A 121 -2.14 8.29 -3.82
N VAL A 122 -2.56 9.51 -3.55
CA VAL A 122 -2.10 10.70 -4.28
C VAL A 122 -1.38 11.60 -3.29
N TYR A 123 -0.12 11.89 -3.57
CA TYR A 123 0.70 12.69 -2.69
C TYR A 123 1.69 13.54 -3.48
N THR A 124 2.25 14.55 -2.83
CA THR A 124 3.25 15.43 -3.43
C THR A 124 4.59 15.25 -2.73
N LEU A 125 5.64 15.06 -3.52
CA LEU A 125 7.03 15.11 -3.08
C LEU A 125 7.55 16.53 -3.33
N PRO A 126 7.74 17.36 -2.29
CA PRO A 126 8.03 18.79 -2.48
C PRO A 126 9.42 19.05 -3.06
N GLU A 127 10.37 18.16 -2.82
CA GLU A 127 11.75 18.28 -3.27
C GLU A 127 12.18 17.13 -4.17
N ALA A 128 11.35 16.78 -5.16
CA ALA A 128 11.64 15.69 -6.09
C ALA A 128 12.87 15.99 -6.96
N ILE A 129 13.05 17.25 -7.35
CA ILE A 129 14.27 17.72 -8.02
C ILE A 129 14.95 18.76 -7.15
N LYS A 130 16.23 18.54 -6.88
CA LYS A 130 17.10 19.53 -6.26
C LYS A 130 17.87 20.26 -7.35
N VAL A 131 17.69 21.58 -7.42
CA VAL A 131 18.48 22.43 -8.30
C VAL A 131 19.73 22.85 -7.53
N TYR A 132 20.87 22.49 -8.06
CA TYR A 132 22.18 22.90 -7.53
C TYR A 132 22.68 24.15 -8.24
#